data_0ebfac62ae8095fe3194757d081a90e2
#
_entry.id   0ebfac62ae8095fe3194757d081a90e2
#
_cell.length_a   1.000
_cell.length_b   1.000
_cell.length_c   1.000
_cell.angle_alpha   90.00
_cell.angle_beta   90.00
_cell.angle_gamma   90.00
#
_symmetry.space_group_name_H-M   'P 1'
#
loop_
_entity.id
_entity.type
_entity.pdbx_description
1 polymer ?
#
loop_
_entity_poly.entity_id
_entity_poly.type
_entity_poly.pdbx_seq_one_letter_code
_entity_poly.pdbx_strand_id
1 'polypeptide(L)'
;MASRIDVSIEHRGPEPEPPGKHPNTCPSCHSHYRDEELDESLWVCPQCGHHFSVRARRRVDQLADRGTFEEQDKDLRSADPLAFFDLRAYSERIAEAEMATGLGDALIAGAASIERRPCELAVMDFAFMGGSMGSAVGEKFARACERAAKKGVPLVCVTASGGARMQEGILSLMQLPKTVAAVDLLHQKPAAFISVMTHPTTAGVLASFASLGDVIVAEPGALLAFTGPRVVQQTTREKLPEDFGLAESNARFGHVDAIVPRPELRPYLGRVLALFE
;
A
#
# COMPACT_ATOMS: atom_id res chain seq x y z
N MET A 1 -34.01 -23.90 25.98
CA MET A 1 -33.51 -22.62 26.53
C MET A 1 -32.08 -22.47 26.10
N ALA A 2 -31.84 -21.70 25.06
CA ALA A 2 -30.47 -21.42 24.56
C ALA A 2 -30.05 -20.07 25.16
N SER A 3 -29.02 -20.08 26.00
CA SER A 3 -28.42 -18.87 26.56
C SER A 3 -27.72 -18.06 25.47
N ARG A 4 -28.20 -16.86 25.26
CA ARG A 4 -27.47 -15.87 24.44
C ARG A 4 -26.18 -15.51 25.16
N ILE A 5 -25.03 -15.75 24.50
CA ILE A 5 -23.74 -15.23 24.93
C ILE A 5 -23.69 -13.79 24.44
N ASP A 6 -23.79 -12.85 25.36
CA ASP A 6 -23.62 -11.43 25.09
C ASP A 6 -22.12 -11.13 25.03
N VAL A 7 -21.59 -11.00 23.82
CA VAL A 7 -20.19 -10.61 23.60
C VAL A 7 -20.18 -9.10 23.37
N SER A 8 -20.14 -8.34 24.45
CA SER A 8 -19.85 -6.92 24.39
C SER A 8 -18.33 -6.74 24.16
N ILE A 9 -17.93 -6.61 22.90
CA ILE A 9 -16.56 -6.21 22.54
C ILE A 9 -16.47 -4.71 22.71
N GLU A 10 -15.96 -4.26 23.86
CA GLU A 10 -15.55 -2.87 24.03
C GLU A 10 -14.27 -2.61 23.20
N HIS A 11 -14.43 -2.16 21.97
CA HIS A 11 -13.35 -1.56 21.18
C HIS A 11 -13.15 -0.11 21.62
N ARG A 12 -12.50 0.11 22.76
CA ARG A 12 -11.86 1.38 23.05
C ARG A 12 -10.42 1.35 22.55
N GLY A 13 -10.24 1.63 21.26
CA GLY A 13 -8.99 2.18 20.79
C GLY A 13 -8.82 3.59 21.39
N PRO A 14 -7.60 4.14 21.53
CA PRO A 14 -7.43 5.52 21.97
C PRO A 14 -8.27 6.42 21.05
N GLU A 15 -9.12 7.27 21.66
CA GLU A 15 -9.85 8.31 20.94
C GLU A 15 -8.84 9.15 20.15
N PRO A 16 -9.11 9.50 18.88
CA PRO A 16 -8.24 10.41 18.16
C PRO A 16 -8.20 11.74 18.93
N GLU A 17 -7.00 12.14 19.34
CA GLU A 17 -6.81 13.46 19.93
C GLU A 17 -7.36 14.53 18.98
N PRO A 18 -8.02 15.57 19.51
CA PRO A 18 -8.51 16.67 18.69
C PRO A 18 -7.34 17.28 17.89
N PRO A 19 -7.57 17.73 16.65
CA PRO A 19 -6.51 18.29 15.81
C PRO A 19 -5.85 19.47 16.54
N GLY A 20 -4.70 19.20 17.11
CA GLY A 20 -3.85 20.19 17.75
C GLY A 20 -3.22 21.12 16.70
N LYS A 21 -2.52 22.17 17.15
CA LYS A 21 -1.77 23.11 16.29
C LYS A 21 -0.70 22.44 15.41
N HIS A 22 -0.44 21.16 15.60
CA HIS A 22 0.55 20.33 14.90
C HIS A 22 -0.13 19.06 14.39
N PRO A 23 -0.53 18.99 13.09
CA PRO A 23 -1.29 17.88 12.56
C PRO A 23 -0.51 16.56 12.52
N ASN A 24 0.83 16.59 12.52
CA ASN A 24 1.65 15.39 12.39
C ASN A 24 2.52 15.18 13.64
N THR A 25 2.09 14.26 14.49
CA THR A 25 2.89 13.81 15.64
C THR A 25 3.59 12.51 15.28
N CYS A 26 4.91 12.46 15.43
CA CYS A 26 5.66 11.22 15.18
C CYS A 26 5.28 10.15 16.20
N PRO A 27 4.80 8.98 15.78
CA PRO A 27 4.40 7.92 16.72
C PRO A 27 5.58 7.28 17.45
N SER A 28 6.81 7.48 16.96
CA SER A 28 8.03 6.92 17.53
C SER A 28 8.69 7.82 18.58
N CYS A 29 8.88 9.11 18.27
CA CYS A 29 9.58 10.04 19.15
C CYS A 29 8.71 11.18 19.68
N HIS A 30 7.42 11.21 19.34
CA HIS A 30 6.41 12.19 19.75
C HIS A 30 6.70 13.65 19.36
N SER A 31 7.68 13.89 18.48
CA SER A 31 7.92 15.22 17.91
C SER A 31 6.81 15.63 16.98
N HIS A 32 6.53 16.94 16.91
CA HIS A 32 5.45 17.51 16.12
C HIS A 32 6.01 18.25 14.92
N TYR A 33 5.36 18.08 13.77
CA TYR A 33 5.77 18.68 12.49
C TYR A 33 4.59 19.29 11.75
N ARG A 34 4.86 20.31 10.93
CA ARG A 34 3.95 20.80 9.92
C ARG A 34 4.16 20.02 8.62
N ASP A 35 3.19 20.06 7.71
CA ASP A 35 3.28 19.37 6.43
C ASP A 35 4.50 19.82 5.61
N GLU A 36 4.81 21.14 5.63
CA GLU A 36 5.94 21.70 4.88
C GLU A 36 7.28 21.14 5.37
N GLU A 37 7.44 20.99 6.69
CA GLU A 37 8.66 20.43 7.30
C GLU A 37 8.84 18.95 6.94
N LEU A 38 7.73 18.20 6.88
CA LEU A 38 7.75 16.82 6.45
C LEU A 38 7.93 16.67 4.93
N ASP A 39 7.45 17.61 4.13
CA ASP A 39 7.69 17.61 2.68
C ASP A 39 9.18 17.78 2.37
N GLU A 40 9.90 18.65 3.07
CA GLU A 40 11.35 18.83 2.94
C GLU A 40 12.14 17.56 3.27
N SER A 41 11.65 16.76 4.24
CA SER A 41 12.25 15.48 4.64
C SER A 41 11.64 14.26 3.95
N LEU A 42 10.83 14.45 2.89
CA LEU A 42 10.09 13.41 2.18
C LEU A 42 9.20 12.56 3.12
N TRP A 43 8.63 13.19 4.18
CA TRP A 43 7.81 12.50 5.18
C TRP A 43 8.57 11.44 5.97
N VAL A 44 9.84 11.67 6.22
CA VAL A 44 10.66 10.93 7.17
C VAL A 44 10.91 11.84 8.37
N CYS A 45 10.70 11.35 9.58
CA CYS A 45 10.92 12.11 10.79
C CYS A 45 12.38 12.59 10.88
N PRO A 46 12.65 13.90 10.91
CA PRO A 46 14.03 14.40 10.98
C PRO A 46 14.76 14.00 12.26
N GLN A 47 14.01 13.71 13.33
CA GLN A 47 14.60 13.39 14.63
C GLN A 47 14.93 11.91 14.80
N CYS A 48 14.05 10.99 14.37
CA CYS A 48 14.21 9.56 14.66
C CYS A 48 14.20 8.66 13.43
N GLY A 49 14.02 9.23 12.22
CA GLY A 49 13.99 8.46 10.99
C GLY A 49 12.69 7.67 10.74
N HIS A 50 11.64 7.86 11.56
CA HIS A 50 10.36 7.20 11.33
C HIS A 50 9.74 7.62 9.99
N HIS A 51 9.30 6.65 9.18
CA HIS A 51 8.65 6.88 7.90
C HIS A 51 7.14 7.05 8.10
N PHE A 52 6.65 8.28 7.96
CA PHE A 52 5.21 8.55 8.00
C PHE A 52 4.49 7.96 6.80
N SER A 53 3.20 7.68 6.95
CA SER A 53 2.34 7.33 5.81
C SER A 53 2.29 8.49 4.82
N VAL A 54 2.36 8.17 3.52
CA VAL A 54 2.36 9.15 2.42
C VAL A 54 1.18 8.88 1.49
N ARG A 55 0.47 9.95 1.12
CA ARG A 55 -0.63 9.90 0.15
C ARG A 55 -0.11 9.53 -1.23
N ALA A 56 -0.93 8.81 -2.00
CA ALA A 56 -0.51 8.28 -3.30
C ALA A 56 0.01 9.37 -4.25
N ARG A 57 -0.67 10.51 -4.37
CA ARG A 57 -0.22 11.60 -5.25
C ARG A 57 1.13 12.17 -4.81
N ARG A 58 1.31 12.39 -3.52
CA ARG A 58 2.61 12.85 -2.98
C ARG A 58 3.71 11.81 -3.22
N ARG A 59 3.39 10.51 -3.14
CA ARG A 59 4.34 9.44 -3.49
C ARG A 59 4.73 9.47 -4.96
N VAL A 60 3.79 9.72 -5.85
CA VAL A 60 4.10 9.94 -7.28
C VAL A 60 5.05 11.11 -7.45
N ASP A 61 4.80 12.25 -6.79
CA ASP A 61 5.66 13.44 -6.86
C ASP A 61 7.07 13.19 -6.32
N GLN A 62 7.21 12.28 -5.34
CA GLN A 62 8.52 11.88 -4.79
C GLN A 62 9.32 10.98 -5.72
N LEU A 63 8.67 10.18 -6.56
CA LEU A 63 9.32 9.13 -7.37
C LEU A 63 9.42 9.49 -8.84
N ALA A 64 8.34 9.98 -9.45
CA ALA A 64 8.31 10.27 -10.87
C ALA A 64 9.07 11.55 -11.22
N ASP A 65 9.60 11.58 -12.40
CA ASP A 65 10.14 12.82 -13.00
C ASP A 65 9.00 13.82 -13.17
N ARG A 66 9.28 15.08 -12.88
CA ARG A 66 8.27 16.13 -12.86
C ARG A 66 7.49 16.19 -14.18
N GLY A 67 6.17 16.08 -14.10
CA GLY A 67 5.25 16.19 -15.24
C GLY A 67 5.21 14.97 -16.16
N THR A 68 5.82 13.84 -15.78
CA THR A 68 5.79 12.62 -16.60
C THR A 68 4.70 11.64 -16.20
N PHE A 69 4.09 11.79 -15.02
CA PHE A 69 3.02 10.88 -14.60
C PHE A 69 1.72 11.18 -15.33
N GLU A 70 1.26 10.23 -16.13
CA GLU A 70 -0.01 10.27 -16.84
C GLU A 70 -0.96 9.23 -16.23
N GLU A 71 -1.81 9.67 -15.29
CA GLU A 71 -2.76 8.78 -14.62
C GLU A 71 -3.74 8.16 -15.62
N GLN A 72 -3.90 6.85 -15.53
CA GLN A 72 -4.85 6.08 -16.33
C GLN A 72 -5.87 5.40 -15.43
N ASP A 73 -7.00 5.00 -16.02
CA ASP A 73 -8.12 4.35 -15.31
C ASP A 73 -8.62 5.16 -14.08
N LYS A 74 -8.46 6.48 -14.07
CA LYS A 74 -8.84 7.34 -12.94
C LYS A 74 -10.34 7.28 -12.60
N ASP A 75 -11.17 6.99 -13.60
CA ASP A 75 -12.62 6.91 -13.47
C ASP A 75 -13.11 5.52 -13.04
N LEU A 76 -12.20 4.54 -12.97
CA LEU A 76 -12.53 3.20 -12.47
C LEU A 76 -12.73 3.26 -10.94
N ARG A 77 -13.92 2.86 -10.50
CA ARG A 77 -14.37 2.91 -9.10
C ARG A 77 -14.92 1.58 -8.67
N SER A 78 -14.83 1.30 -7.37
CA SER A 78 -15.57 0.18 -6.80
C SER A 78 -17.07 0.47 -6.82
N ALA A 79 -17.85 -0.58 -7.10
CA ALA A 79 -19.29 -0.58 -6.92
C ALA A 79 -19.65 -1.41 -5.68
N ASP A 80 -20.89 -1.27 -5.21
CA ASP A 80 -21.43 -2.08 -4.11
C ASP A 80 -22.47 -3.10 -4.62
N PRO A 81 -22.04 -4.16 -5.36
CA PRO A 81 -22.97 -5.15 -5.90
C PRO A 81 -23.61 -6.04 -4.83
N LEU A 82 -23.06 -6.04 -3.61
CA LEU A 82 -23.53 -6.85 -2.50
C LEU A 82 -24.49 -6.09 -1.59
N ALA A 83 -24.68 -4.78 -1.80
CA ALA A 83 -25.39 -3.87 -0.91
C ALA A 83 -24.96 -4.08 0.56
N PHE A 84 -23.63 -4.10 0.77
CA PHE A 84 -23.04 -4.42 2.06
C PHE A 84 -23.38 -3.37 3.11
N PHE A 85 -23.82 -3.83 4.25
CA PHE A 85 -24.15 -3.02 5.42
C PHE A 85 -23.69 -3.73 6.70
N ASP A 86 -22.91 -3.04 7.51
CA ASP A 86 -22.59 -3.43 8.88
C ASP A 86 -23.17 -2.37 9.85
N LEU A 87 -22.36 -1.44 10.32
CA LEU A 87 -22.80 -0.24 11.05
C LEU A 87 -23.16 0.90 10.10
N ARG A 88 -22.70 0.86 8.85
CA ARG A 88 -22.90 1.86 7.80
C ARG A 88 -22.90 1.18 6.43
N ALA A 89 -23.57 1.79 5.45
CA ALA A 89 -23.55 1.30 4.08
C ALA A 89 -22.14 1.42 3.46
N TYR A 90 -21.74 0.44 2.66
CA TYR A 90 -20.45 0.48 1.97
C TYR A 90 -20.36 1.64 0.96
N SER A 91 -21.45 1.93 0.27
CA SER A 91 -21.56 3.08 -0.64
C SER A 91 -21.26 4.43 0.05
N GLU A 92 -21.70 4.60 1.31
CA GLU A 92 -21.38 5.80 2.09
C GLU A 92 -19.89 5.88 2.42
N ARG A 93 -19.27 4.74 2.78
CA ARG A 93 -17.83 4.68 3.06
C ARG A 93 -16.99 4.99 1.83
N ILE A 94 -17.41 4.51 0.64
CA ILE A 94 -16.74 4.84 -0.63
C ILE A 94 -16.80 6.35 -0.85
N ALA A 95 -18.01 6.95 -0.79
CA ALA A 95 -18.18 8.39 -1.01
C ALA A 95 -17.36 9.24 -0.04
N GLU A 96 -17.31 8.86 1.23
CA GLU A 96 -16.49 9.53 2.25
C GLU A 96 -14.98 9.41 1.93
N ALA A 97 -14.51 8.21 1.55
CA ALA A 97 -13.13 8.00 1.17
C ALA A 97 -12.74 8.78 -0.10
N GLU A 98 -13.62 8.84 -1.09
CA GLU A 98 -13.44 9.64 -2.30
C GLU A 98 -13.31 11.14 -1.97
N MET A 99 -14.20 11.67 -1.11
CA MET A 99 -14.14 13.07 -0.68
C MET A 99 -12.85 13.36 0.11
N ALA A 100 -12.46 12.48 1.02
CA ALA A 100 -11.28 12.66 1.87
C ALA A 100 -9.96 12.52 1.11
N THR A 101 -9.95 11.73 0.03
CA THR A 101 -8.71 11.40 -0.69
C THR A 101 -8.60 12.09 -2.05
N GLY A 102 -9.71 12.44 -2.67
CA GLY A 102 -9.77 12.88 -4.06
C GLY A 102 -9.46 11.77 -5.07
N LEU A 103 -9.49 10.50 -4.63
CA LEU A 103 -9.20 9.31 -5.45
C LEU A 103 -10.49 8.54 -5.73
N GLY A 104 -10.56 7.86 -6.87
CA GLY A 104 -11.66 6.96 -7.19
C GLY A 104 -11.59 5.61 -6.47
N ASP A 105 -10.42 5.19 -6.03
CA ASP A 105 -10.17 4.02 -5.17
C ASP A 105 -8.73 4.06 -4.63
N ALA A 106 -8.36 3.06 -3.81
CA ALA A 106 -7.09 2.98 -3.08
C ALA A 106 -5.83 2.77 -3.94
N LEU A 107 -5.92 2.84 -5.26
CA LEU A 107 -4.79 2.73 -6.18
C LEU A 107 -4.90 3.77 -7.30
N ILE A 108 -3.80 4.47 -7.57
CA ILE A 108 -3.59 5.23 -8.79
C ILE A 108 -2.51 4.55 -9.63
N ALA A 109 -2.66 4.54 -10.95
CA ALA A 109 -1.69 3.93 -11.86
C ALA A 109 -1.62 4.70 -13.18
N GLY A 110 -0.44 4.68 -13.80
CA GLY A 110 -0.23 5.34 -15.08
C GLY A 110 1.19 5.25 -15.58
N ALA A 111 1.43 5.77 -16.77
CA ALA A 111 2.76 5.91 -17.33
C ALA A 111 3.57 6.95 -16.55
N ALA A 112 4.85 6.72 -16.36
CA ALA A 112 5.76 7.63 -15.69
C ALA A 112 7.21 7.46 -16.20
N SER A 113 8.08 8.37 -15.80
CA SER A 113 9.53 8.14 -15.85
C SER A 113 10.11 8.34 -14.45
N ILE A 114 11.08 7.50 -14.07
CA ILE A 114 11.87 7.62 -12.85
C ILE A 114 13.33 7.69 -13.25
N GLU A 115 14.03 8.77 -12.87
CA GLU A 115 15.42 9.00 -13.30
C GLU A 115 15.59 8.86 -14.84
N ARG A 116 14.63 9.45 -15.60
CA ARG A 116 14.52 9.43 -17.07
C ARG A 116 14.26 8.05 -17.69
N ARG A 117 13.89 7.05 -16.89
CA ARG A 117 13.57 5.70 -17.36
C ARG A 117 12.07 5.49 -17.39
N PRO A 118 11.50 5.12 -18.53
CA PRO A 118 10.07 4.90 -18.64
C PRO A 118 9.63 3.68 -17.84
N CYS A 119 8.49 3.80 -17.17
CA CYS A 119 7.86 2.70 -16.45
C CYS A 119 6.34 2.89 -16.39
N GLU A 120 5.61 1.85 -16.03
CA GLU A 120 4.29 2.00 -15.43
C GLU A 120 4.50 2.16 -13.93
N LEU A 121 3.81 3.14 -13.32
CA LEU A 121 3.88 3.40 -11.88
C LEU A 121 2.49 3.22 -11.27
N ALA A 122 2.39 2.33 -10.30
CA ALA A 122 1.18 2.10 -9.51
C ALA A 122 1.45 2.42 -8.04
N VAL A 123 0.56 3.18 -7.39
CA VAL A 123 0.76 3.62 -6.01
C VAL A 123 -0.54 3.47 -5.23
N MET A 124 -0.49 2.71 -4.14
CA MET A 124 -1.61 2.56 -3.21
C MET A 124 -1.69 3.72 -2.23
N ASP A 125 -2.91 4.08 -1.82
CA ASP A 125 -3.17 5.09 -0.81
C ASP A 125 -3.84 4.46 0.41
N PHE A 126 -3.12 4.39 1.53
CA PHE A 126 -3.64 3.82 2.76
C PHE A 126 -4.82 4.62 3.35
N ALA A 127 -4.91 5.92 3.05
CA ALA A 127 -6.01 6.74 3.53
C ALA A 127 -7.35 6.42 2.87
N PHE A 128 -7.35 5.76 1.70
CA PHE A 128 -8.58 5.26 1.10
C PHE A 128 -8.92 3.89 1.71
N MET A 129 -9.79 3.87 2.70
CA MET A 129 -10.28 2.64 3.37
C MET A 129 -9.16 1.68 3.80
N GLY A 130 -8.07 2.21 4.39
CA GLY A 130 -6.91 1.41 4.81
C GLY A 130 -6.12 0.80 3.65
N GLY A 131 -6.17 1.39 2.46
CA GLY A 131 -5.50 0.84 1.28
C GLY A 131 -6.04 -0.53 0.87
N SER A 132 -7.26 -0.89 1.28
CA SER A 132 -7.78 -2.24 1.07
C SER A 132 -8.04 -2.52 -0.41
N MET A 133 -7.68 -3.73 -0.84
CA MET A 133 -7.86 -4.20 -2.22
C MET A 133 -9.30 -4.65 -2.44
N GLY A 134 -10.08 -3.83 -3.11
CA GLY A 134 -11.37 -4.17 -3.72
C GLY A 134 -11.22 -4.47 -5.21
N SER A 135 -12.36 -4.66 -5.88
CA SER A 135 -12.43 -4.97 -7.31
C SER A 135 -11.78 -3.92 -8.21
N ALA A 136 -11.95 -2.62 -7.88
CA ALA A 136 -11.32 -1.54 -8.63
C ALA A 136 -9.79 -1.51 -8.47
N VAL A 137 -9.26 -1.75 -7.27
CA VAL A 137 -7.82 -1.85 -7.05
C VAL A 137 -7.22 -3.01 -7.86
N GLY A 138 -7.82 -4.20 -7.76
CA GLY A 138 -7.35 -5.36 -8.51
C GLY A 138 -7.41 -5.15 -10.02
N GLU A 139 -8.45 -4.49 -10.54
CA GLU A 139 -8.57 -4.16 -11.96
C GLU A 139 -7.51 -3.14 -12.40
N LYS A 140 -7.34 -2.03 -11.65
CA LYS A 140 -6.32 -1.02 -11.97
C LYS A 140 -4.91 -1.62 -11.99
N PHE A 141 -4.59 -2.49 -11.01
CA PHE A 141 -3.31 -3.18 -10.97
C PHE A 141 -3.13 -4.12 -12.18
N ALA A 142 -4.15 -4.94 -12.50
CA ALA A 142 -4.09 -5.83 -13.66
C ALA A 142 -3.86 -5.05 -14.96
N ARG A 143 -4.58 -3.95 -15.16
CA ARG A 143 -4.37 -3.08 -16.34
C ARG A 143 -2.99 -2.42 -16.36
N ALA A 144 -2.41 -2.09 -15.21
CA ALA A 144 -1.04 -1.59 -15.15
C ALA A 144 -0.03 -2.66 -15.60
N CYS A 145 -0.20 -3.92 -15.16
CA CYS A 145 0.60 -5.05 -15.67
C CYS A 145 0.45 -5.23 -17.19
N GLU A 146 -0.78 -5.21 -17.71
CA GLU A 146 -1.06 -5.33 -19.13
C GLU A 146 -0.41 -4.22 -19.97
N ARG A 147 -0.46 -2.97 -19.46
CA ARG A 147 0.18 -1.81 -20.13
C ARG A 147 1.69 -1.93 -20.11
N ALA A 148 2.28 -2.29 -18.97
CA ALA A 148 3.72 -2.52 -18.83
C ALA A 148 4.18 -3.63 -19.80
N ALA A 149 3.48 -4.77 -19.81
CA ALA A 149 3.75 -5.88 -20.71
C ALA A 149 3.65 -5.49 -22.20
N LYS A 150 2.62 -4.71 -22.57
CA LYS A 150 2.39 -4.25 -23.95
C LYS A 150 3.47 -3.27 -24.41
N LYS A 151 3.92 -2.39 -23.52
CA LYS A 151 4.95 -1.39 -23.82
C LYS A 151 6.38 -1.93 -23.69
N GLY A 152 6.56 -3.09 -23.04
CA GLY A 152 7.87 -3.64 -22.72
C GLY A 152 8.65 -2.76 -21.71
N VAL A 153 7.95 -2.13 -20.77
CA VAL A 153 8.56 -1.29 -19.72
C VAL A 153 8.32 -1.92 -18.35
N PRO A 154 9.20 -1.69 -17.37
CA PRO A 154 8.99 -2.19 -16.02
C PRO A 154 7.72 -1.61 -15.37
N LEU A 155 7.10 -2.42 -14.48
CA LEU A 155 6.08 -1.96 -13.55
C LEU A 155 6.72 -1.69 -12.18
N VAL A 156 6.57 -0.49 -11.65
CA VAL A 156 6.90 -0.15 -10.26
C VAL A 156 5.59 -0.02 -9.48
N CYS A 157 5.41 -0.82 -8.45
CA CYS A 157 4.21 -0.73 -7.60
C CYS A 157 4.60 -0.43 -6.15
N VAL A 158 4.12 0.70 -5.63
CA VAL A 158 4.26 1.07 -4.21
C VAL A 158 3.01 0.62 -3.47
N THR A 159 3.18 -0.29 -2.51
CA THR A 159 2.08 -0.86 -1.74
C THR A 159 1.96 -0.22 -0.37
N ALA A 160 0.71 0.02 0.05
CA ALA A 160 0.33 0.45 1.39
C ALA A 160 -1.10 -0.05 1.66
N SER A 161 -1.26 -1.17 2.39
CA SER A 161 -2.55 -1.87 2.45
C SER A 161 -2.75 -2.69 3.72
N GLY A 162 -3.97 -2.65 4.23
CA GLY A 162 -4.48 -3.58 5.24
C GLY A 162 -4.95 -4.92 4.68
N GLY A 163 -4.95 -5.13 3.35
CA GLY A 163 -5.33 -6.39 2.71
C GLY A 163 -6.61 -6.33 1.86
N ALA A 164 -7.34 -7.44 1.79
CA ALA A 164 -8.57 -7.53 1.00
C ALA A 164 -9.72 -6.70 1.62
N ARG A 165 -10.53 -6.05 0.79
CA ARG A 165 -11.65 -5.20 1.20
C ARG A 165 -12.83 -6.04 1.68
N MET A 166 -13.06 -6.05 2.99
CA MET A 166 -14.09 -6.88 3.63
C MET A 166 -15.49 -6.62 3.07
N GLN A 167 -15.83 -5.37 2.77
CA GLN A 167 -17.14 -4.96 2.27
C GLN A 167 -17.50 -5.55 0.90
N GLU A 168 -16.51 -5.95 0.12
CA GLU A 168 -16.72 -6.61 -1.18
C GLU A 168 -16.73 -8.14 -1.07
N GLY A 169 -16.60 -8.71 0.12
CA GLY A 169 -16.72 -10.15 0.36
C GLY A 169 -15.84 -10.98 -0.56
N ILE A 170 -16.42 -11.98 -1.24
CA ILE A 170 -15.70 -12.87 -2.15
C ILE A 170 -15.09 -12.12 -3.35
N LEU A 171 -15.66 -11.00 -3.78
CA LEU A 171 -15.13 -10.24 -4.91
C LEU A 171 -13.74 -9.68 -4.61
N SER A 172 -13.50 -9.22 -3.38
CA SER A 172 -12.17 -8.77 -2.96
C SER A 172 -11.16 -9.92 -2.87
N LEU A 173 -11.60 -11.11 -2.43
CA LEU A 173 -10.74 -12.30 -2.39
C LEU A 173 -10.35 -12.75 -3.79
N MET A 174 -11.25 -12.65 -4.77
CA MET A 174 -10.97 -12.99 -6.16
C MET A 174 -9.99 -12.01 -6.84
N GLN A 175 -9.68 -10.87 -6.22
CA GLN A 175 -8.61 -10.02 -6.73
C GLN A 175 -7.22 -10.63 -6.51
N LEU A 176 -7.03 -11.51 -5.50
CA LEU A 176 -5.75 -12.17 -5.29
C LEU A 176 -5.33 -13.00 -6.54
N PRO A 177 -6.10 -14.02 -6.99
CA PRO A 177 -5.71 -14.76 -8.18
C PRO A 177 -5.68 -13.89 -9.43
N LYS A 178 -6.52 -12.86 -9.55
CA LYS A 178 -6.53 -11.95 -10.71
C LYS A 178 -5.21 -11.16 -10.80
N THR A 179 -4.75 -10.60 -9.69
CA THR A 179 -3.50 -9.83 -9.68
C THR A 179 -2.27 -10.73 -9.88
N VAL A 180 -2.29 -11.96 -9.34
CA VAL A 180 -1.26 -12.98 -9.59
C VAL A 180 -1.19 -13.33 -11.07
N ALA A 181 -2.32 -13.60 -11.74
CA ALA A 181 -2.37 -13.87 -13.17
C ALA A 181 -1.88 -12.68 -14.01
N ALA A 182 -2.14 -11.45 -13.58
CA ALA A 182 -1.64 -10.26 -14.25
C ALA A 182 -0.10 -10.11 -14.13
N VAL A 183 0.48 -10.45 -12.99
CA VAL A 183 1.93 -10.51 -12.81
C VAL A 183 2.54 -11.63 -13.68
N ASP A 184 1.92 -12.80 -13.74
CA ASP A 184 2.37 -13.89 -14.62
C ASP A 184 2.39 -13.44 -16.10
N LEU A 185 1.35 -12.74 -16.55
CA LEU A 185 1.33 -12.13 -17.88
C LEU A 185 2.49 -11.16 -18.12
N LEU A 186 2.83 -10.36 -17.11
CA LEU A 186 3.95 -9.42 -17.17
C LEU A 186 5.29 -10.16 -17.30
N HIS A 187 5.50 -11.21 -16.49
CA HIS A 187 6.72 -12.03 -16.52
C HIS A 187 6.92 -12.82 -17.85
N GLN A 188 5.86 -12.99 -18.65
CA GLN A 188 5.98 -13.58 -20.00
C GLN A 188 6.56 -12.58 -21.02
N LYS A 189 6.85 -11.35 -20.61
CA LYS A 189 7.41 -10.28 -21.44
C LYS A 189 8.76 -9.80 -20.86
N PRO A 190 9.59 -9.15 -21.66
CA PRO A 190 10.84 -8.55 -21.15
C PRO A 190 10.53 -7.27 -20.36
N ALA A 191 9.74 -7.40 -19.31
CA ALA A 191 9.31 -6.29 -18.47
C ALA A 191 9.32 -6.76 -17.00
N ALA A 192 10.13 -6.10 -16.18
CA ALA A 192 10.26 -6.46 -14.77
C ALA A 192 9.13 -5.89 -13.92
N PHE A 193 8.81 -6.59 -12.83
CA PHE A 193 7.96 -6.10 -11.76
C PHE A 193 8.81 -5.71 -10.53
N ILE A 194 8.78 -4.45 -10.15
CA ILE A 194 9.48 -3.93 -8.97
C ILE A 194 8.43 -3.60 -7.92
N SER A 195 8.43 -4.35 -6.82
CA SER A 195 7.52 -4.16 -5.69
C SER A 195 8.20 -3.31 -4.62
N VAL A 196 7.60 -2.18 -4.25
CA VAL A 196 8.06 -1.30 -3.17
C VAL A 196 7.05 -1.38 -2.02
N MET A 197 7.42 -2.08 -0.96
CA MET A 197 6.53 -2.29 0.17
C MET A 197 6.72 -1.19 1.22
N THR A 198 5.62 -0.49 1.56
CA THR A 198 5.62 0.54 2.61
C THR A 198 4.73 0.12 3.79
N HIS A 199 4.78 0.90 4.86
CA HIS A 199 4.00 0.63 6.07
C HIS A 199 2.53 1.06 5.94
N PRO A 200 1.56 0.14 6.22
CA PRO A 200 1.70 -1.30 6.28
C PRO A 200 1.46 -1.95 4.90
N THR A 201 2.05 -3.11 4.62
CA THR A 201 1.66 -3.97 3.49
C THR A 201 1.32 -5.34 4.06
N THR A 202 0.02 -5.66 4.14
CA THR A 202 -0.44 -6.83 4.91
C THR A 202 -1.48 -7.67 4.17
N ALA A 203 -1.77 -8.82 4.74
CA ALA A 203 -2.83 -9.75 4.39
C ALA A 203 -2.89 -10.07 2.88
N GLY A 204 -4.04 -9.89 2.24
CA GLY A 204 -4.28 -10.29 0.85
C GLY A 204 -3.40 -9.57 -0.17
N VAL A 205 -2.97 -8.33 0.08
CA VAL A 205 -2.04 -7.61 -0.82
C VAL A 205 -0.64 -8.20 -0.71
N LEU A 206 -0.14 -8.42 0.51
CA LEU A 206 1.15 -9.09 0.71
C LEU A 206 1.14 -10.50 0.12
N ALA A 207 0.07 -11.29 0.38
CA ALA A 207 -0.06 -12.67 -0.07
C ALA A 207 -0.42 -12.85 -1.56
N SER A 208 -0.46 -11.77 -2.31
CA SER A 208 -0.70 -11.81 -3.75
C SER A 208 0.42 -11.08 -4.50
N PHE A 209 0.11 -9.98 -5.16
CA PHE A 209 1.06 -9.34 -6.07
C PHE A 209 2.28 -8.71 -5.38
N ALA A 210 2.14 -8.20 -4.14
CA ALA A 210 3.26 -7.50 -3.51
C ALA A 210 4.50 -8.40 -3.31
N SER A 211 4.31 -9.71 -3.08
CA SER A 211 5.39 -10.70 -2.91
C SER A 211 5.90 -11.30 -4.22
N LEU A 212 5.43 -10.85 -5.39
CA LEU A 212 5.76 -11.43 -6.68
C LEU A 212 6.68 -10.55 -7.53
N GLY A 213 7.26 -9.52 -6.95
CA GLY A 213 8.24 -8.68 -7.66
C GLY A 213 9.51 -9.45 -8.04
N ASP A 214 10.07 -9.15 -9.22
CA ASP A 214 11.43 -9.56 -9.59
C ASP A 214 12.47 -8.89 -8.68
N VAL A 215 12.13 -7.70 -8.18
CA VAL A 215 12.87 -6.99 -7.14
C VAL A 215 11.87 -6.49 -6.10
N ILE A 216 12.08 -6.88 -4.85
CA ILE A 216 11.23 -6.51 -3.72
C ILE A 216 12.00 -5.60 -2.78
N VAL A 217 11.55 -4.35 -2.68
CA VAL A 217 12.14 -3.31 -1.84
C VAL A 217 11.19 -2.96 -0.72
N ALA A 218 11.70 -2.70 0.47
CA ALA A 218 10.89 -2.20 1.58
C ALA A 218 11.44 -0.91 2.18
N GLU A 219 10.55 -0.04 2.67
CA GLU A 219 10.96 1.07 3.54
C GLU A 219 11.33 0.55 4.94
N PRO A 220 12.32 1.16 5.64
CA PRO A 220 12.69 0.78 7.01
C PRO A 220 11.48 0.77 7.95
N GLY A 221 11.40 -0.25 8.82
CA GLY A 221 10.35 -0.40 9.81
C GLY A 221 8.95 -0.67 9.26
N ALA A 222 8.80 -0.91 7.96
CA ALA A 222 7.50 -1.25 7.38
C ALA A 222 6.96 -2.58 7.94
N LEU A 223 5.69 -2.61 8.32
CA LEU A 223 5.01 -3.84 8.71
C LEU A 223 4.62 -4.63 7.46
N LEU A 224 5.24 -5.78 7.27
CA LEU A 224 5.03 -6.71 6.17
C LEU A 224 4.64 -8.07 6.77
N ALA A 225 3.35 -8.30 6.95
CA ALA A 225 2.87 -9.51 7.60
C ALA A 225 1.52 -9.94 7.02
N PHE A 226 1.32 -11.24 6.84
CA PHE A 226 0.01 -11.73 6.43
C PHE A 226 -1.05 -11.40 7.46
N THR A 227 -0.73 -11.60 8.74
CA THR A 227 -1.63 -11.30 9.85
C THR A 227 -0.95 -10.35 10.83
N GLY A 228 -1.65 -9.31 11.25
CA GLY A 228 -1.10 -8.34 12.21
C GLY A 228 -0.65 -9.00 13.54
N PRO A 229 0.42 -8.51 14.19
CA PRO A 229 0.99 -9.09 15.39
C PRO A 229 -0.04 -9.36 16.51
N ARG A 230 -0.99 -8.44 16.70
CA ARG A 230 -2.05 -8.59 17.72
C ARG A 230 -2.91 -9.84 17.51
N VAL A 231 -3.30 -10.11 16.26
CA VAL A 231 -4.16 -11.26 15.93
C VAL A 231 -3.37 -12.56 16.13
N VAL A 232 -2.10 -12.59 15.71
CA VAL A 232 -1.23 -13.77 15.93
C VAL A 232 -1.09 -14.06 17.43
N GLN A 233 -0.75 -13.04 18.24
CA GLN A 233 -0.62 -13.19 19.70
C GLN A 233 -1.92 -13.68 20.37
N GLN A 234 -3.07 -13.16 19.94
CA GLN A 234 -4.37 -13.59 20.48
C GLN A 234 -4.70 -15.04 20.12
N THR A 235 -4.33 -15.47 18.91
CA THR A 235 -4.62 -16.81 18.40
C THR A 235 -3.68 -17.87 18.96
N THR A 236 -2.37 -17.60 18.93
CA THR A 236 -1.33 -18.55 19.38
C THR A 236 -1.08 -18.46 20.88
N ARG A 237 -1.41 -17.34 21.52
CA ARG A 237 -1.06 -17.00 22.91
C ARG A 237 0.46 -16.97 23.16
N GLU A 238 1.24 -16.84 22.11
CA GLU A 238 2.71 -16.76 22.19
C GLU A 238 3.17 -15.30 22.15
N LYS A 239 4.30 -15.03 22.83
CA LYS A 239 4.96 -13.73 22.72
C LYS A 239 5.77 -13.71 21.42
N LEU A 240 5.41 -12.82 20.53
CA LEU A 240 6.13 -12.64 19.27
C LEU A 240 7.45 -11.90 19.50
N PRO A 241 8.47 -12.12 18.63
CA PRO A 241 9.65 -11.28 18.56
C PRO A 241 9.27 -9.81 18.34
N GLU A 242 10.10 -8.89 18.84
CA GLU A 242 9.84 -7.44 18.71
C GLU A 242 9.84 -6.99 17.24
N ASP A 243 10.62 -7.63 16.39
CA ASP A 243 10.73 -7.37 14.96
C ASP A 243 9.80 -8.23 14.09
N PHE A 244 8.81 -8.91 14.70
CA PHE A 244 7.87 -9.75 13.97
C PHE A 244 7.14 -8.98 12.88
N GLY A 245 7.33 -9.44 11.64
CA GLY A 245 6.70 -8.85 10.45
C GLY A 245 7.28 -7.50 10.01
N LEU A 246 8.36 -7.01 10.63
CA LEU A 246 9.04 -5.82 10.12
C LEU A 246 9.83 -6.12 8.85
N ALA A 247 10.08 -5.08 8.06
CA ALA A 247 10.88 -5.17 6.83
C ALA A 247 12.25 -5.81 7.09
N GLU A 248 12.89 -5.48 8.20
CA GLU A 248 14.19 -5.98 8.64
C GLU A 248 14.16 -7.50 8.87
N SER A 249 13.12 -7.99 9.51
CA SER A 249 12.91 -9.43 9.71
C SER A 249 12.66 -10.12 8.37
N ASN A 250 11.82 -9.55 7.51
CA ASN A 250 11.53 -10.11 6.19
C ASN A 250 12.79 -10.16 5.30
N ALA A 251 13.66 -9.15 5.35
CA ALA A 251 14.92 -9.15 4.61
C ALA A 251 15.88 -10.25 5.09
N ARG A 252 15.96 -10.51 6.41
CA ARG A 252 16.77 -11.62 6.95
C ARG A 252 16.33 -12.99 6.46
N PHE A 253 15.04 -13.16 6.21
CA PHE A 253 14.46 -14.41 5.71
C PHE A 253 14.35 -14.47 4.18
N GLY A 254 14.85 -13.46 3.47
CA GLY A 254 14.87 -13.45 2.00
C GLY A 254 13.53 -13.12 1.34
N HIS A 255 12.57 -12.55 2.09
CA HIS A 255 11.30 -12.07 1.53
C HIS A 255 11.38 -10.64 0.95
N VAL A 256 12.45 -9.92 1.26
CA VAL A 256 12.75 -8.57 0.78
C VAL A 256 14.21 -8.53 0.34
N ASP A 257 14.47 -8.04 -0.87
CA ASP A 257 15.84 -7.97 -1.43
C ASP A 257 16.63 -6.80 -0.85
N ALA A 258 15.97 -5.68 -0.59
CA ALA A 258 16.62 -4.49 -0.03
C ALA A 258 15.69 -3.67 0.86
N ILE A 259 16.25 -3.12 1.94
CA ILE A 259 15.61 -2.08 2.73
C ILE A 259 16.20 -0.74 2.32
N VAL A 260 15.37 0.16 1.81
CA VAL A 260 15.81 1.42 1.23
C VAL A 260 15.08 2.59 1.90
N PRO A 261 15.80 3.49 2.59
CA PRO A 261 15.22 4.71 3.13
C PRO A 261 14.58 5.57 2.02
N ARG A 262 13.49 6.22 2.32
CA ARG A 262 12.71 7.00 1.36
C ARG A 262 13.53 8.04 0.58
N PRO A 263 14.47 8.79 1.19
CA PRO A 263 15.31 9.72 0.44
C PRO A 263 16.20 9.05 -0.63
N GLU A 264 16.52 7.77 -0.43
CA GLU A 264 17.35 6.98 -1.34
C GLU A 264 16.52 6.18 -2.36
N LEU A 265 15.20 6.11 -2.18
CA LEU A 265 14.34 5.21 -2.95
C LEU A 265 14.33 5.57 -4.45
N ARG A 266 14.17 6.86 -4.79
CA ARG A 266 14.14 7.29 -6.19
C ARG A 266 15.45 6.97 -6.93
N PRO A 267 16.64 7.36 -6.44
CA PRO A 267 17.89 6.98 -7.10
C PRO A 267 18.15 5.46 -7.09
N TYR A 268 17.67 4.74 -6.06
CA TYR A 268 17.74 3.29 -6.05
C TYR A 268 16.90 2.68 -7.18
N LEU A 269 15.63 3.09 -7.32
CA LEU A 269 14.76 2.63 -8.40
C LEU A 269 15.34 2.98 -9.78
N GLY A 270 15.94 4.15 -9.95
CA GLY A 270 16.64 4.52 -11.18
C GLY A 270 17.74 3.52 -11.56
N ARG A 271 18.54 3.06 -10.58
CA ARG A 271 19.56 2.03 -10.82
C ARG A 271 18.97 0.67 -11.17
N VAL A 272 17.91 0.27 -10.46
CA VAL A 272 17.21 -1.01 -10.74
C VAL A 272 16.59 -1.00 -12.12
N LEU A 273 15.89 0.08 -12.49
CA LEU A 273 15.28 0.23 -13.82
C LEU A 273 16.31 0.13 -14.95
N ALA A 274 17.53 0.64 -14.72
CA ALA A 274 18.62 0.56 -15.70
C ALA A 274 19.09 -0.88 -16.03
N LEU A 275 18.75 -1.85 -15.20
CA LEU A 275 19.10 -3.26 -15.44
C LEU A 275 18.14 -3.92 -16.45
N PHE A 276 17.02 -3.27 -16.74
CA PHE A 276 15.95 -3.80 -17.58
C PHE A 276 15.72 -2.96 -18.86
N GLU A 277 16.72 -2.11 -19.21
CA GLU A 277 16.75 -1.34 -20.47
C GLU A 277 17.29 -2.16 -21.65
#